data_5ff386ba676f8f3e5034c8d3dbb77a8d
#
_entry.id   5ff386ba676f8f3e5034c8d3dbb77a8d
#
_cell.length_a   1.000
_cell.length_b   1.000
_cell.length_c   1.000
_cell.angle_alpha   90.00
_cell.angle_beta   90.00
_cell.angle_gamma   90.00
#
_symmetry.space_group_name_H-M   'P 1'
#
loop_
_entity.id
_entity.type
_entity.pdbx_description
1 polymer ?
#
loop_
_entity_poly.entity_id
_entity_poly.type
_entity_poly.pdbx_seq_one_letter_code
_entity_poly.pdbx_strand_id
1 'polypeptide(L)' 'MEGLDLLQKLRQQIRHALDALTVSITSGSVDNIETYKYNVGQIKAYEAILQEISNLLEKKEQHEKHTGNIVDIKKQPKY' A
#
# COMPACT_ATOMS: atom_id res chain seq x y z
N MET A 1 -7.40 -9.89 -14.92
CA MET A 1 -8.22 -9.48 -13.91
C MET A 1 -8.23 -8.03 -13.72
N GLU A 2 -9.37 -7.44 -13.95
CA GLU A 2 -9.47 -6.01 -13.89
C GLU A 2 -9.23 -5.49 -12.50
N GLY A 3 -9.73 -6.20 -11.50
CA GLY A 3 -9.54 -5.73 -10.14
C GLY A 3 -8.09 -5.71 -9.73
N LEU A 4 -7.34 -6.70 -10.17
CA LEU A 4 -5.96 -6.77 -9.83
C LEU A 4 -5.17 -5.66 -10.51
N ASP A 5 -5.49 -5.40 -11.77
CA ASP A 5 -4.85 -4.33 -12.49
C ASP A 5 -5.12 -2.98 -11.83
N LEU A 6 -6.33 -2.78 -11.38
CA LEU A 6 -6.69 -1.54 -10.75
C LEU A 6 -5.91 -1.34 -9.46
N LEU A 7 -5.79 -2.40 -8.66
CA LEU A 7 -5.03 -2.31 -7.43
C LEU A 7 -3.56 -2.01 -7.70
N GLN A 8 -3.01 -2.61 -8.73
CA GLN A 8 -1.62 -2.37 -9.05
C GLN A 8 -1.39 -0.94 -9.53
N LYS A 9 -2.31 -0.43 -10.31
CA LYS A 9 -2.20 0.95 -10.77
C LYS A 9 -2.33 1.91 -9.61
N LEU A 10 -3.25 1.63 -8.70
CA LEU A 10 -3.42 2.48 -7.54
C LEU A 10 -2.15 2.45 -6.70
N ARG A 11 -1.57 1.30 -6.49
CA ARG A 11 -0.34 1.19 -5.73
C ARG A 11 0.76 2.03 -6.37
N GLN A 12 0.85 1.99 -7.68
CA GLN A 12 1.87 2.74 -8.37
C GLN A 12 1.67 4.23 -8.20
N GLN A 13 0.44 4.69 -8.28
CA GLN A 13 0.16 6.10 -8.12
C GLN A 13 0.46 6.57 -6.71
N ILE A 14 0.13 5.76 -5.72
CA ILE A 14 0.41 6.14 -4.35
C ILE A 14 1.91 6.14 -4.10
N ARG A 15 2.63 5.20 -4.69
CA ARG A 15 4.06 5.18 -4.53
C ARG A 15 4.70 6.43 -5.15
N HIS A 16 4.19 6.89 -6.27
CA HIS A 16 4.69 8.11 -6.86
C HIS A 16 4.43 9.30 -5.95
N ALA A 17 3.25 9.36 -5.35
CA ALA A 17 2.95 10.45 -4.43
C ALA A 17 3.86 10.40 -3.20
N LEU A 18 4.13 9.19 -2.72
CA LEU A 18 5.01 9.02 -1.58
C LEU A 18 6.43 9.47 -1.93
N ASP A 19 6.90 9.10 -3.10
CA ASP A 19 8.23 9.49 -3.53
C ASP A 19 8.35 11.00 -3.63
N ALA A 20 7.33 11.66 -4.15
CA ALA A 20 7.34 13.10 -4.27
C ALA A 20 7.42 13.78 -2.90
N LEU A 21 6.69 13.23 -1.91
CA LEU A 21 6.76 13.77 -0.57
C LEU A 21 8.13 13.56 0.04
N THR A 22 8.71 12.40 -0.18
CA THR A 22 10.01 12.09 0.35
C THR A 22 11.07 13.04 -0.23
N VAL A 23 10.99 13.29 -1.52
CA VAL A 23 11.91 14.19 -2.16
C VAL A 23 11.74 15.60 -1.60
N SER A 24 10.51 16.01 -1.37
CA SER A 24 10.25 17.33 -0.82
C SER A 24 10.92 17.51 0.52
N ILE A 25 10.82 16.51 1.37
CA ILE A 25 11.42 16.61 2.69
C ILE A 25 12.95 16.56 2.62
N THR A 26 13.48 15.66 1.83
CA THR A 26 14.92 15.47 1.80
C THR A 26 15.65 16.52 1.00
N SER A 27 14.95 17.21 0.12
CA SER A 27 15.61 18.23 -0.68
C SER A 27 15.69 19.57 0.03
N GLY A 28 15.10 19.68 1.21
CA GLY A 28 15.18 20.93 1.93
C GLY A 28 14.15 21.95 1.53
N SER A 29 13.16 21.57 0.74
CA SER A 29 12.16 22.51 0.35
C SER A 29 11.13 22.74 1.46
N VAL A 30 11.17 21.96 2.52
CA VAL A 30 10.28 22.13 3.65
C VAL A 30 11.05 22.89 4.71
N ASP A 31 10.63 24.10 5.00
CA ASP A 31 11.39 24.96 5.88
C ASP A 31 10.71 25.29 7.19
N ASN A 32 9.59 24.71 7.53
CA ASN A 32 9.04 24.91 8.86
C ASN A 32 8.53 23.59 9.41
N ILE A 33 8.47 23.56 10.73
CA ILE A 33 8.17 22.32 11.41
C ILE A 33 6.76 21.83 11.20
N GLU A 34 5.83 22.74 11.04
CA GLU A 34 4.46 22.32 10.85
C GLU A 34 4.26 21.65 9.50
N THR A 35 4.87 22.20 8.46
CA THR A 35 4.81 21.59 7.15
C THR A 35 5.54 20.26 7.16
N TYR A 36 6.65 20.19 7.88
CA TYR A 36 7.37 18.95 8.00
C TYR A 36 6.50 17.87 8.64
N LYS A 37 5.84 18.21 9.74
CA LYS A 37 4.99 17.24 10.43
C LYS A 37 3.82 16.81 9.57
N TYR A 38 3.25 17.75 8.83
CA TYR A 38 2.15 17.43 7.95
C TYR A 38 2.61 16.44 6.87
N ASN A 39 3.77 16.69 6.28
CA ASN A 39 4.28 15.82 5.23
C ASN A 39 4.63 14.45 5.77
N VAL A 40 5.20 14.38 6.96
CA VAL A 40 5.51 13.11 7.58
C VAL A 40 4.22 12.33 7.85
N GLY A 41 3.17 13.03 8.28
CA GLY A 41 1.89 12.38 8.49
C GLY A 41 1.33 11.79 7.20
N GLN A 42 1.48 12.52 6.11
CA GLN A 42 1.02 12.02 4.83
C GLN A 42 1.84 10.82 4.38
N ILE A 43 3.13 10.85 4.61
CA ILE A 43 3.99 9.72 4.25
C ILE A 43 3.54 8.47 5.00
N LYS A 44 3.27 8.61 6.29
CA LYS A 44 2.82 7.47 7.07
C LYS A 44 1.48 6.94 6.59
N ALA A 45 0.59 7.84 6.21
CA ALA A 45 -0.71 7.42 5.71
C ALA A 45 -0.56 6.68 4.39
N TYR A 46 0.28 7.18 3.50
CA TYR A 46 0.50 6.51 2.22
C TYR A 46 1.15 5.15 2.43
N GLU A 47 2.08 5.07 3.37
CA GLU A 47 2.72 3.80 3.65
C GLU A 47 1.72 2.78 4.16
N ALA A 48 0.79 3.22 5.01
CA ALA A 48 -0.23 2.33 5.51
C ALA A 48 -1.13 1.84 4.38
N ILE A 49 -1.49 2.74 3.46
CA ILE A 49 -2.32 2.36 2.35
C ILE A 49 -1.59 1.40 1.42
N LEU A 50 -0.31 1.65 1.17
CA LEU A 50 0.47 0.75 0.35
C LEU A 50 0.54 -0.63 0.97
N GLN A 51 0.66 -0.69 2.29
CA GLN A 51 0.69 -1.97 2.97
C GLN A 51 -0.63 -2.71 2.80
N GLU A 52 -1.75 -1.97 2.89
CA GLU A 52 -3.04 -2.59 2.70
C GLU A 52 -3.23 -3.09 1.28
N ILE A 53 -2.78 -2.33 0.31
CA ILE A 53 -2.88 -2.76 -1.07
C ILE A 53 -2.04 -4.00 -1.30
N SER A 54 -0.84 -4.04 -0.73
CA SER A 54 0.01 -5.21 -0.86
C SER A 54 -0.64 -6.43 -0.24
N ASN A 55 -1.28 -6.24 0.90
CA ASN A 55 -1.97 -7.33 1.55
C ASN A 55 -3.11 -7.85 0.69
N LEU A 56 -3.85 -6.94 0.08
CA LEU A 56 -4.95 -7.35 -0.77
C LEU A 56 -4.46 -8.09 -2.01
N LEU A 57 -3.37 -7.62 -2.59
CA LEU A 57 -2.82 -8.28 -3.76
C LEU A 57 -2.33 -9.68 -3.41
N GLU A 58 -1.70 -9.81 -2.26
CA GLU A 58 -1.22 -11.09 -1.81
C GLU A 58 -2.36 -12.06 -1.57
N LYS A 59 -3.42 -11.58 -0.96
CA LYS A 59 -4.56 -12.43 -0.71
C LYS A 59 -5.20 -12.89 -2.01
N LYS A 60 -5.26 -11.99 -2.98
CA LYS A 60 -5.84 -12.35 -4.23
C LYS A 60 -5.02 -13.42 -4.92
N GLU A 61 -3.73 -13.29 -4.89
CA GLU A 61 -2.86 -14.27 -5.51
C GLU A 61 -2.94 -15.61 -4.81
N GLN A 62 -2.98 -15.60 -3.50
CA GLN A 62 -3.08 -16.83 -2.76
C GLN A 62 -4.41 -17.51 -3.03
N HIS A 63 -5.46 -16.74 -3.11
CA HIS A 63 -6.75 -17.30 -3.36
C HIS A 63 -6.77 -17.97 -4.73
N GLU A 64 -6.20 -17.35 -5.70
CA GLU A 64 -6.15 -17.93 -7.02
C GLU A 64 -5.29 -19.18 -7.06
N LYS A 65 -4.20 -19.17 -6.35
CA LYS A 65 -3.35 -20.30 -6.33
C LYS A 65 -4.00 -21.49 -5.66
N HIS A 66 -4.80 -21.27 -4.68
CA HIS A 66 -5.42 -22.34 -3.96
C HIS A 66 -6.83 -22.60 -4.40
N THR A 67 -7.15 -22.33 -5.61
CA THR A 67 -8.46 -22.49 -6.10
C THR A 67 -8.92 -23.86 -5.89
N GLY A 68 -8.86 -24.75 -5.79
CA GLY A 68 -9.42 -26.00 -5.53
C GLY A 68 -9.04 -26.52 -4.20
N ASN A 69 -8.38 -25.75 -3.40
CA ASN A 69 -7.91 -26.24 -2.16
C ASN A 69 -8.69 -25.65 -1.03
N ILE A 70 -9.88 -26.05 -0.88
CA ILE A 70 -10.74 -25.51 0.11
C ILE A 70 -10.30 -25.77 1.49
N VAL A 71 -9.54 -26.76 1.71
CA VAL A 71 -9.10 -27.05 3.01
C VAL A 71 -8.37 -25.90 3.66
N ASP A 72 -7.67 -25.16 2.89
CA ASP A 72 -6.94 -24.05 3.44
C ASP A 72 -7.85 -23.04 4.03
N ILE A 73 -9.00 -22.89 3.50
CA ILE A 73 -9.90 -21.92 4.01
C ILE A 73 -10.32 -22.27 5.37
N LYS A 74 -10.45 -23.52 5.69
CA LYS A 74 -10.85 -23.85 6.98
C LYS A 74 -9.83 -23.52 7.99
N LYS A 75 -8.60 -23.51 7.65
CA LYS A 75 -7.63 -23.19 8.60
C LYS A 75 -7.48 -21.77 8.80
N GLN A 76 -7.96 -20.97 7.93
CA GLN A 76 -7.79 -19.61 8.12
C GLN A 76 -8.33 -19.03 9.29
N PRO A 77 -9.39 -19.38 9.71
CA PRO A 77 -10.02 -18.69 10.77
C PRO A 77 -9.29 -18.60 11.96
N LYS A 78 -8.26 -18.91 12.11
CA LYS A 78 -7.69 -18.76 13.23
C LYS A 78 -7.38 -17.45 13.53
N TYR A 79 -7.91 -16.57 13.18
CA TYR A 79 -7.55 -15.36 13.70
C TYR A 79 -8.41 -14.87 14.58
#